data_7192eeb842477a36d171c4746cf8d060
#
_entry.id   7192eeb842477a36d171c4746cf8d060
#
_cell.length_a   1.000
_cell.length_b   1.000
_cell.length_c   1.000
_cell.angle_alpha   90.00
_cell.angle_beta   90.00
_cell.angle_gamma   90.00
#
_symmetry.space_group_name_H-M   'P 1'
#
loop_
_entity.id
_entity.type
_entity.pdbx_description
1 polymer ?
#
loop_
_entity_poly.entity_id
_entity_poly.type
_entity_poly.pdbx_seq_one_letter_code
_entity_poly.pdbx_strand_id
1 'polypeptide(L)'
;QGMKYEAILQDYSPMDRITRDPETVYMLYTGGTTGMPKGVMYKQGEFLAFLFRTLKAMGYDVPEDLNNLEESIMASKANDQFIKSLVGCPLMHGTGMWLGAFLPLLLGGTVITTSNLGFDPDQLWRQVQDKNVTNIVIVGDAFARPMLDALDRAEASNNAYDISSVLAIISSGVMWSTEVKNGLLKHHDMKLMDTMGSTEGGIGS
;
A
#
# COMPACT_ATOMS: atom_id res chain seq x y z
N GLN A 1 -21.32 22.69 -7.26
CA GLN A 1 -19.91 23.03 -6.99
C GLN A 1 -19.57 22.45 -5.64
N GLY A 2 -18.50 21.59 -5.56
CA GLY A 2 -18.05 21.07 -4.29
C GLY A 2 -17.32 22.14 -3.45
N MET A 3 -17.32 21.97 -2.13
CA MET A 3 -16.52 22.80 -1.22
C MET A 3 -15.03 22.48 -1.40
N LYS A 4 -14.16 23.48 -1.23
CA LYS A 4 -12.71 23.23 -1.22
C LYS A 4 -12.32 22.49 0.06
N TYR A 5 -11.46 21.48 -0.06
CA TYR A 5 -11.03 20.64 1.06
C TYR A 5 -10.44 21.44 2.23
N GLU A 6 -9.54 22.39 1.93
CA GLU A 6 -8.91 23.24 2.94
C GLU A 6 -9.90 24.12 3.69
N ALA A 7 -10.95 24.60 3.02
CA ALA A 7 -12.02 25.37 3.66
C ALA A 7 -12.81 24.50 4.64
N ILE A 8 -13.11 23.26 4.26
CA ILE A 8 -13.79 22.29 5.16
C ILE A 8 -12.96 22.05 6.42
N LEU A 9 -11.64 21.87 6.28
CA LEU A 9 -10.76 21.66 7.44
C LEU A 9 -10.71 22.85 8.40
N GLN A 10 -10.91 24.07 7.89
CA GLN A 10 -10.94 25.29 8.71
C GLN A 10 -12.29 25.52 9.38
N ASP A 11 -13.37 25.16 8.70
CA ASP A 11 -14.75 25.48 9.12
C ASP A 11 -15.35 24.43 10.07
N TYR A 12 -14.77 23.23 10.15
CA TYR A 12 -15.30 22.11 10.94
C TYR A 12 -14.29 21.56 11.92
N SER A 13 -14.71 21.28 13.14
CA SER A 13 -13.92 20.52 14.11
C SER A 13 -13.86 19.04 13.73
N PRO A 14 -12.78 18.32 14.11
CA PRO A 14 -12.74 16.88 13.99
C PRO A 14 -13.94 16.24 14.68
N MET A 15 -14.53 15.23 14.04
CA MET A 15 -15.61 14.45 14.63
C MET A 15 -15.06 13.58 15.77
N ASP A 16 -15.83 13.46 16.85
CA ASP A 16 -15.53 12.54 17.93
C ASP A 16 -15.43 11.09 17.44
N ARG A 17 -14.62 10.27 18.10
CA ARG A 17 -14.57 8.84 17.82
C ARG A 17 -15.90 8.21 18.14
N ILE A 18 -16.47 7.48 17.20
CA ILE A 18 -17.68 6.70 17.35
C ILE A 18 -17.36 5.22 17.25
N THR A 19 -17.87 4.44 18.18
CA THR A 19 -17.82 2.98 18.11
C THR A 19 -18.65 2.53 16.91
N ARG A 20 -18.07 1.69 16.07
CA ARG A 20 -18.74 1.10 14.92
C ARG A 20 -19.09 -0.34 15.23
N ASP A 21 -20.29 -0.75 14.83
CA ASP A 21 -20.71 -2.15 14.88
C ASP A 21 -19.83 -2.94 13.87
N PRO A 22 -19.29 -4.12 14.26
CA PRO A 22 -18.57 -5.01 13.35
C PRO A 22 -19.37 -5.41 12.09
N GLU A 23 -20.69 -5.39 12.17
CA GLU A 23 -21.60 -5.63 11.04
C GLU A 23 -21.75 -4.43 10.09
N THR A 24 -21.21 -3.26 10.45
CA THR A 24 -21.20 -2.09 9.56
C THR A 24 -20.54 -2.44 8.23
N VAL A 25 -21.18 -2.07 7.13
CA VAL A 25 -20.71 -2.42 5.78
C VAL A 25 -19.66 -1.42 5.30
N TYR A 26 -18.49 -1.93 4.94
CA TYR A 26 -17.53 -1.27 4.09
C TYR A 26 -17.78 -1.66 2.63
N MET A 27 -17.88 -0.69 1.74
CA MET A 27 -18.19 -0.94 0.33
C MET A 27 -17.08 -0.36 -0.57
N LEU A 28 -16.59 -1.19 -1.50
CA LEU A 28 -15.69 -0.78 -2.56
C LEU A 28 -16.35 -1.02 -3.92
N TYR A 29 -16.41 0.01 -4.74
CA TYR A 29 -16.94 -0.11 -6.09
C TYR A 29 -15.86 -0.61 -7.06
N THR A 30 -16.24 -1.57 -7.89
CA THR A 30 -15.41 -2.08 -8.99
C THR A 30 -16.02 -1.71 -10.33
N GLY A 31 -15.16 -1.53 -11.36
CA GLY A 31 -15.61 -1.42 -12.73
C GLY A 31 -16.17 -2.76 -13.19
N GLY A 32 -17.50 -2.87 -13.30
CA GLY A 32 -18.12 -4.10 -13.77
C GLY A 32 -17.81 -4.37 -15.24
N THR A 33 -17.50 -5.64 -15.57
CA THR A 33 -17.30 -6.12 -16.94
C THR A 33 -18.54 -5.91 -17.82
N THR A 34 -19.69 -5.67 -17.21
CA THR A 34 -21.00 -5.44 -17.86
C THR A 34 -21.35 -3.95 -17.98
N GLY A 35 -20.42 -3.03 -17.72
CA GLY A 35 -20.60 -1.59 -17.90
C GLY A 35 -21.18 -0.81 -16.71
N MET A 36 -21.79 -1.48 -15.73
CA MET A 36 -22.26 -0.83 -14.50
C MET A 36 -21.32 -1.14 -13.33
N PRO A 37 -20.89 -0.12 -12.56
CA PRO A 37 -20.10 -0.36 -11.35
C PRO A 37 -20.85 -1.24 -10.36
N LYS A 38 -20.14 -2.19 -9.75
CA LYS A 38 -20.67 -3.06 -8.69
C LYS A 38 -20.01 -2.69 -7.35
N GLY A 39 -20.83 -2.51 -6.31
CA GLY A 39 -20.35 -2.32 -4.95
C GLY A 39 -20.11 -3.68 -4.29
N VAL A 40 -18.85 -3.99 -4.01
CA VAL A 40 -18.49 -5.17 -3.20
C VAL A 40 -18.57 -4.77 -1.74
N MET A 41 -19.34 -5.55 -0.96
CA MET A 41 -19.64 -5.25 0.44
C MET A 41 -18.88 -6.21 1.37
N TYR A 42 -18.25 -5.65 2.38
CA TYR A 42 -17.60 -6.39 3.44
C TYR A 42 -18.15 -5.93 4.80
N LYS A 43 -18.39 -6.84 5.71
CA LYS A 43 -18.59 -6.50 7.12
C LYS A 43 -17.27 -5.97 7.68
N GLN A 44 -17.31 -4.83 8.35
CA GLN A 44 -16.12 -4.16 8.84
C GLN A 44 -15.27 -5.05 9.75
N GLY A 45 -15.90 -5.85 10.63
CA GLY A 45 -15.19 -6.75 11.52
C GLY A 45 -14.44 -7.86 10.76
N GLU A 46 -15.09 -8.49 9.77
CA GLU A 46 -14.46 -9.53 8.94
C GLU A 46 -13.33 -8.96 8.09
N PHE A 47 -13.53 -7.78 7.53
CA PHE A 47 -12.53 -7.09 6.75
C PHE A 47 -11.30 -6.71 7.58
N LEU A 48 -11.51 -6.19 8.79
CA LEU A 48 -10.41 -5.87 9.70
C LEU A 48 -9.62 -7.13 10.10
N ALA A 49 -10.33 -8.22 10.44
CA ALA A 49 -9.68 -9.50 10.73
C ALA A 49 -8.87 -10.04 9.55
N PHE A 50 -9.36 -9.84 8.32
CA PHE A 50 -8.62 -10.16 7.10
C PHE A 50 -7.31 -9.35 6.99
N LEU A 51 -7.36 -8.03 7.20
CA LEU A 51 -6.19 -7.17 7.13
C LEU A 51 -5.12 -7.58 8.17
N PHE A 52 -5.52 -7.89 9.40
CA PHE A 52 -4.58 -8.36 10.43
C PHE A 52 -3.98 -9.73 10.11
N ARG A 53 -4.74 -10.67 9.54
CA ARG A 53 -4.19 -11.93 9.04
C ARG A 53 -3.17 -11.71 7.93
N THR A 54 -3.44 -10.77 7.03
CA THR A 54 -2.50 -10.40 5.96
C THR A 54 -1.21 -9.84 6.53
N LEU A 55 -1.25 -8.95 7.51
CA LEU A 55 -0.07 -8.43 8.19
C LEU A 55 0.76 -9.55 8.85
N LYS A 56 0.11 -10.48 9.56
CA LYS A 56 0.80 -11.64 10.15
C LYS A 56 1.46 -12.51 9.07
N ALA A 57 0.77 -12.78 7.95
CA ALA A 57 1.32 -13.54 6.83
C ALA A 57 2.52 -12.85 6.16
N MET A 58 2.55 -11.53 6.16
CA MET A 58 3.68 -10.72 5.69
C MET A 58 4.86 -10.69 6.68
N GLY A 59 4.68 -11.24 7.89
CA GLY A 59 5.71 -11.32 8.93
C GLY A 59 5.74 -10.13 9.88
N TYR A 60 4.69 -9.31 9.90
CA TYR A 60 4.58 -8.23 10.89
C TYR A 60 4.09 -8.76 12.23
N ASP A 61 4.62 -8.17 13.30
CA ASP A 61 4.16 -8.47 14.65
C ASP A 61 2.81 -7.78 14.89
N VAL A 62 1.78 -8.60 15.05
CA VAL A 62 0.41 -8.15 15.33
C VAL A 62 -0.04 -8.81 16.61
N PRO A 63 -0.39 -8.05 17.66
CA PRO A 63 -0.80 -8.62 18.93
C PRO A 63 -2.06 -9.49 18.75
N GLU A 64 -2.17 -10.56 19.56
CA GLU A 64 -3.36 -11.42 19.53
C GLU A 64 -4.60 -10.70 20.09
N ASP A 65 -4.38 -9.91 21.16
CA ASP A 65 -5.39 -9.01 21.70
C ASP A 65 -5.19 -7.61 21.12
N LEU A 66 -6.17 -7.14 20.35
CA LEU A 66 -6.14 -5.81 19.74
C LEU A 66 -6.22 -4.67 20.75
N ASN A 67 -6.56 -4.93 22.01
CA ASN A 67 -6.45 -3.94 23.08
C ASN A 67 -4.98 -3.54 23.34
N ASN A 68 -4.03 -4.41 22.98
CA ASN A 68 -2.59 -4.15 23.09
C ASN A 68 -1.99 -3.54 21.81
N LEU A 69 -2.81 -3.21 20.81
CA LEU A 69 -2.33 -2.68 19.53
C LEU A 69 -1.58 -1.36 19.70
N GLU A 70 -2.04 -0.47 20.57
CA GLU A 70 -1.39 0.82 20.84
C GLU A 70 0.01 0.61 21.43
N GLU A 71 0.17 -0.30 22.38
CA GLU A 71 1.46 -0.64 22.98
C GLU A 71 2.43 -1.21 21.92
N SER A 72 1.94 -2.13 21.08
CA SER A 72 2.71 -2.70 19.96
C SER A 72 3.16 -1.64 18.96
N ILE A 73 2.28 -0.68 18.61
CA ILE A 73 2.60 0.44 17.73
C ILE A 73 3.68 1.33 18.37
N MET A 74 3.55 1.64 19.64
CA MET A 74 4.53 2.48 20.36
C MET A 74 5.89 1.79 20.47
N ALA A 75 5.93 0.47 20.68
CA ALA A 75 7.16 -0.32 20.65
C ALA A 75 7.84 -0.31 19.28
N SER A 76 7.07 -0.50 18.21
CA SER A 76 7.56 -0.39 16.82
C SER A 76 8.12 1.01 16.54
N LYS A 77 7.48 2.04 17.07
CA LYS A 77 7.95 3.43 16.97
C LYS A 77 9.28 3.64 17.67
N ALA A 78 9.43 3.13 18.86
CA ALA A 78 10.66 3.25 19.64
C ALA A 78 11.85 2.57 18.96
N ASN A 79 11.59 1.53 18.16
CA ASN A 79 12.60 0.75 17.42
C ASN A 79 12.79 1.20 15.98
N ASP A 80 12.17 2.30 15.53
CA ASP A 80 12.16 2.80 14.13
C ASP A 80 11.71 1.74 13.10
N GLN A 81 10.80 0.85 13.52
CA GLN A 81 10.29 -0.28 12.72
C GLN A 81 8.95 0.03 12.05
N PHE A 82 8.75 1.25 11.60
CA PHE A 82 7.53 1.63 10.92
C PHE A 82 7.51 1.26 9.46
N ILE A 83 6.33 0.83 9.00
CA ILE A 83 6.05 0.73 7.57
C ILE A 83 5.92 2.14 7.00
N LYS A 84 6.82 2.50 6.09
CA LYS A 84 6.71 3.69 5.23
C LYS A 84 6.31 3.20 3.84
N SER A 85 5.01 3.19 3.57
CA SER A 85 4.45 2.62 2.34
C SER A 85 4.30 3.68 1.25
N LEU A 86 4.95 3.47 0.11
CA LEU A 86 4.75 4.26 -1.10
C LEU A 86 3.74 3.56 -2.00
N VAL A 87 2.60 4.22 -2.24
CA VAL A 87 1.54 3.68 -3.07
C VAL A 87 1.74 4.14 -4.51
N GLY A 88 2.31 3.26 -5.34
CA GLY A 88 2.56 3.53 -6.76
C GLY A 88 1.31 3.39 -7.64
N CYS A 89 0.28 2.72 -7.16
CA CYS A 89 -0.99 2.50 -7.87
C CYS A 89 -2.13 3.35 -7.26
N PRO A 90 -3.27 3.52 -7.98
CA PRO A 90 -4.35 4.37 -7.50
C PRO A 90 -4.97 3.88 -6.18
N LEU A 91 -5.15 4.81 -5.21
CA LEU A 91 -5.81 4.52 -3.93
C LEU A 91 -7.30 4.17 -4.06
N MET A 92 -7.96 4.48 -5.17
CA MET A 92 -9.34 4.04 -5.42
C MET A 92 -9.45 2.54 -5.69
N HIS A 93 -8.34 1.86 -5.92
CA HIS A 93 -8.25 0.43 -6.17
C HIS A 93 -7.98 -0.34 -4.87
N GLY A 94 -8.54 -1.55 -4.71
CA GLY A 94 -8.30 -2.41 -3.55
C GLY A 94 -6.82 -2.62 -3.25
N THR A 95 -6.00 -2.87 -4.27
CA THR A 95 -4.55 -3.01 -4.11
C THR A 95 -3.93 -1.77 -3.44
N GLY A 96 -4.19 -0.58 -3.96
CA GLY A 96 -3.67 0.66 -3.39
C GLY A 96 -4.23 0.97 -2.00
N MET A 97 -5.55 0.86 -1.83
CA MET A 97 -6.22 1.19 -0.58
C MET A 97 -5.91 0.17 0.52
N TRP A 98 -6.03 -1.12 0.25
CA TRP A 98 -5.91 -2.15 1.29
C TRP A 98 -4.45 -2.43 1.61
N LEU A 99 -3.63 -2.75 0.59
CA LEU A 99 -2.23 -3.13 0.81
C LEU A 99 -1.34 -1.91 1.01
N GLY A 100 -1.61 -0.81 0.27
CA GLY A 100 -0.77 0.39 0.31
C GLY A 100 -1.11 1.38 1.41
N ALA A 101 -2.39 1.44 1.85
CA ALA A 101 -2.82 2.41 2.86
C ALA A 101 -3.31 1.75 4.15
N PHE A 102 -4.29 0.85 4.11
CA PHE A 102 -4.87 0.32 5.35
C PHE A 102 -3.86 -0.51 6.15
N LEU A 103 -3.10 -1.42 5.51
CA LEU A 103 -2.14 -2.25 6.24
C LEU A 103 -1.10 -1.41 7.00
N PRO A 104 -0.39 -0.44 6.38
CA PRO A 104 0.56 0.37 7.13
C PRO A 104 -0.11 1.20 8.22
N LEU A 105 -1.28 1.80 7.96
CA LEU A 105 -1.97 2.63 8.96
C LEU A 105 -2.45 1.85 10.18
N LEU A 106 -2.82 0.56 10.02
CA LEU A 106 -3.20 -0.30 11.14
C LEU A 106 -2.05 -0.54 12.13
N LEU A 107 -0.80 -0.44 11.68
CA LEU A 107 0.40 -0.56 12.52
C LEU A 107 1.06 0.80 12.79
N GLY A 108 0.33 1.90 12.66
CA GLY A 108 0.85 3.25 12.93
C GLY A 108 1.89 3.75 11.93
N GLY A 109 2.00 3.11 10.77
CA GLY A 109 2.92 3.47 9.70
C GLY A 109 2.51 4.70 8.91
N THR A 110 3.27 5.01 7.87
CA THR A 110 3.08 6.18 7.01
C THR A 110 2.68 5.75 5.61
N VAL A 111 1.72 6.46 5.03
CA VAL A 111 1.33 6.33 3.61
C VAL A 111 1.91 7.50 2.82
N ILE A 112 2.66 7.19 1.78
CA ILE A 112 3.28 8.15 0.88
C ILE A 112 2.60 8.02 -0.47
N THR A 113 2.15 9.15 -1.02
CA THR A 113 1.54 9.23 -2.35
C THR A 113 2.36 10.14 -3.26
N THR A 114 2.26 9.93 -4.56
CA THR A 114 2.87 10.81 -5.56
C THR A 114 1.90 11.94 -5.92
N SER A 115 2.43 13.11 -6.26
CA SER A 115 1.64 14.28 -6.65
C SER A 115 1.30 14.31 -8.14
N ASN A 116 1.94 13.46 -8.96
CA ASN A 116 1.70 13.41 -10.39
C ASN A 116 0.38 12.70 -10.71
N LEU A 117 -0.31 13.16 -11.76
CA LEU A 117 -1.53 12.54 -12.25
C LEU A 117 -1.27 11.20 -12.96
N GLY A 118 -0.05 10.96 -13.44
CA GLY A 118 0.39 9.71 -14.07
C GLY A 118 1.49 9.05 -13.29
N PHE A 119 1.78 7.78 -13.60
CA PHE A 119 2.87 7.05 -12.99
C PHE A 119 4.22 7.55 -13.55
N ASP A 120 5.08 8.01 -12.65
CA ASP A 120 6.44 8.46 -12.95
C ASP A 120 7.43 7.65 -12.09
N PRO A 121 8.17 6.69 -12.69
CA PRO A 121 9.08 5.82 -11.96
C PRO A 121 10.29 6.56 -11.39
N ASP A 122 10.77 7.62 -12.05
CA ASP A 122 11.88 8.42 -11.54
C ASP A 122 11.45 9.23 -10.30
N GLN A 123 10.23 9.77 -10.29
CA GLN A 123 9.65 10.40 -9.10
C GLN A 123 9.46 9.40 -7.98
N LEU A 124 9.00 8.18 -8.30
CA LEU A 124 8.83 7.11 -7.31
C LEU A 124 10.15 6.81 -6.61
N TRP A 125 11.23 6.58 -7.37
CA TRP A 125 12.53 6.26 -6.79
C TRP A 125 13.15 7.42 -6.02
N ARG A 126 12.98 8.66 -6.48
CA ARG A 126 13.36 9.85 -5.68
C ARG A 126 12.62 9.87 -4.34
N GLN A 127 11.33 9.57 -4.30
CA GLN A 127 10.59 9.50 -3.04
C GLN A 127 11.04 8.35 -2.14
N VAL A 128 11.42 7.21 -2.73
CA VAL A 128 12.01 6.10 -1.98
C VAL A 128 13.25 6.57 -1.23
N GLN A 129 14.17 7.18 -1.93
CA GLN A 129 15.41 7.73 -1.36
C GLN A 129 15.13 8.82 -0.31
N ASP A 130 14.33 9.84 -0.67
CA ASP A 130 14.11 11.03 0.17
C ASP A 130 13.32 10.74 1.46
N LYS A 131 12.47 9.70 1.45
CA LYS A 131 11.57 9.35 2.56
C LYS A 131 11.98 8.08 3.29
N ASN A 132 13.02 7.39 2.83
CA ASN A 132 13.43 6.07 3.33
C ASN A 132 12.22 5.11 3.34
N VAL A 133 11.62 4.94 2.16
CA VAL A 133 10.45 4.07 1.97
C VAL A 133 10.83 2.63 2.24
N THR A 134 10.01 1.91 3.02
CA THR A 134 10.26 0.50 3.33
C THR A 134 9.44 -0.44 2.45
N ASN A 135 8.25 -0.02 2.03
CA ASN A 135 7.35 -0.85 1.25
C ASN A 135 6.80 -0.08 0.04
N ILE A 136 6.76 -0.73 -1.11
CA ILE A 136 6.17 -0.17 -2.33
C ILE A 136 5.00 -1.06 -2.75
N VAL A 137 3.86 -0.46 -3.12
CA VAL A 137 2.69 -1.19 -3.60
C VAL A 137 2.38 -0.82 -5.04
N ILE A 138 2.32 -1.84 -5.91
CA ILE A 138 2.17 -1.70 -7.36
C ILE A 138 1.12 -2.69 -7.93
N VAL A 139 0.90 -2.60 -9.25
CA VAL A 139 0.04 -3.52 -10.00
C VAL A 139 0.83 -4.10 -11.17
N GLY A 140 1.50 -5.23 -10.95
CA GLY A 140 2.20 -6.02 -11.96
C GLY A 140 3.24 -5.28 -12.80
N ASP A 141 3.52 -5.85 -13.96
CA ASP A 141 4.54 -5.33 -14.89
C ASP A 141 4.24 -3.94 -15.44
N ALA A 142 2.98 -3.52 -15.44
CA ALA A 142 2.62 -2.17 -15.87
C ALA A 142 3.34 -1.07 -15.04
N PHE A 143 3.66 -1.36 -13.80
CA PHE A 143 4.40 -0.50 -12.88
C PHE A 143 5.85 -0.98 -12.73
N ALA A 144 6.05 -2.27 -12.54
CA ALA A 144 7.35 -2.83 -12.19
C ALA A 144 8.38 -2.69 -13.34
N ARG A 145 7.97 -2.84 -14.60
CA ARG A 145 8.89 -2.72 -15.74
C ARG A 145 9.41 -1.28 -15.89
N PRO A 146 8.58 -0.23 -15.92
CA PRO A 146 9.10 1.15 -15.90
C PRO A 146 9.97 1.47 -14.68
N MET A 147 9.68 0.87 -13.51
CA MET A 147 10.52 1.03 -12.32
C MET A 147 11.91 0.43 -12.52
N LEU A 148 11.98 -0.80 -13.07
CA LEU A 148 13.26 -1.44 -13.42
C LEU A 148 14.04 -0.62 -14.44
N ASP A 149 13.38 -0.21 -15.53
CA ASP A 149 14.02 0.60 -16.58
C ASP A 149 14.59 1.92 -16.03
N ALA A 150 13.94 2.51 -15.01
CA ALA A 150 14.44 3.72 -14.36
C ALA A 150 15.69 3.45 -13.51
N LEU A 151 15.75 2.32 -12.80
CA LEU A 151 16.96 1.91 -12.06
C LEU A 151 18.12 1.65 -12.99
N ASP A 152 17.90 0.88 -14.07
CA ASP A 152 18.93 0.57 -15.07
C ASP A 152 19.50 1.84 -15.72
N ARG A 153 18.63 2.80 -16.09
CA ARG A 153 19.06 4.11 -16.63
C ARG A 153 19.87 4.93 -15.63
N ALA A 154 19.43 4.96 -14.37
CA ALA A 154 20.09 5.71 -13.31
C ALA A 154 21.50 5.15 -13.03
N GLU A 155 21.62 3.83 -12.96
CA GLU A 155 22.90 3.14 -12.78
C GLU A 155 23.85 3.38 -13.96
N ALA A 156 23.36 3.24 -15.20
CA ALA A 156 24.14 3.48 -16.41
C ALA A 156 24.66 4.93 -16.53
N SER A 157 23.98 5.89 -15.92
CA SER A 157 24.36 7.30 -15.89
C SER A 157 25.18 7.71 -14.65
N ASN A 158 25.61 6.75 -13.82
CA ASN A 158 26.26 6.99 -12.52
C ASN A 158 25.45 7.90 -11.57
N ASN A 159 24.14 7.84 -11.64
CA ASN A 159 23.21 8.58 -10.80
C ASN A 159 22.20 7.63 -10.15
N ALA A 160 22.70 6.52 -9.59
CA ALA A 160 21.86 5.50 -8.99
C ALA A 160 21.05 6.04 -7.79
N TYR A 161 19.81 5.61 -7.68
CA TYR A 161 18.97 5.88 -6.51
C TYR A 161 19.42 5.06 -5.31
N ASP A 162 19.37 5.64 -4.12
CA ASP A 162 19.49 4.88 -2.88
C ASP A 162 18.13 4.22 -2.55
N ILE A 163 18.09 2.91 -2.75
CA ILE A 163 16.91 2.09 -2.48
C ILE A 163 17.15 1.11 -1.32
N SER A 164 18.21 1.30 -0.55
CA SER A 164 18.61 0.41 0.55
C SER A 164 17.58 0.27 1.66
N SER A 165 16.67 1.25 1.78
CA SER A 165 15.57 1.21 2.75
C SER A 165 14.42 0.27 2.37
N VAL A 166 14.33 -0.16 1.10
CA VAL A 166 13.20 -0.96 0.61
C VAL A 166 13.29 -2.39 1.12
N LEU A 167 12.34 -2.80 1.95
CA LEU A 167 12.22 -4.15 2.48
C LEU A 167 11.34 -5.04 1.61
N ALA A 168 10.31 -4.47 0.98
CA ALA A 168 9.38 -5.23 0.15
C ALA A 168 8.74 -4.41 -0.98
N ILE A 169 8.49 -5.07 -2.11
CA ILE A 169 7.56 -4.61 -3.13
C ILE A 169 6.40 -5.59 -3.18
N ILE A 170 5.17 -5.06 -3.06
CA ILE A 170 3.94 -5.85 -3.04
C ILE A 170 3.17 -5.54 -4.31
N SER A 171 2.80 -6.57 -5.04
CA SER A 171 1.99 -6.48 -6.25
C SER A 171 0.72 -7.28 -6.13
N SER A 172 -0.35 -6.79 -6.73
CA SER A 172 -1.61 -7.53 -6.90
C SER A 172 -2.38 -7.03 -8.12
N GLY A 173 -3.31 -7.84 -8.60
CA GLY A 173 -4.28 -7.47 -9.63
C GLY A 173 -3.94 -7.93 -11.04
N VAL A 174 -2.67 -7.88 -11.46
CA VAL A 174 -2.21 -8.41 -12.76
C VAL A 174 -0.85 -9.10 -12.61
N MET A 175 -0.48 -9.88 -13.60
CA MET A 175 0.76 -10.65 -13.61
C MET A 175 1.99 -9.75 -13.43
N TRP A 176 2.92 -10.23 -12.61
CA TRP A 176 4.25 -9.70 -12.41
C TRP A 176 5.28 -10.73 -12.85
N SER A 177 5.95 -10.48 -13.95
CA SER A 177 6.84 -11.43 -14.59
C SER A 177 8.10 -11.73 -13.76
N THR A 178 8.57 -12.98 -13.84
CA THR A 178 9.81 -13.42 -13.20
C THR A 178 11.02 -12.66 -13.72
N GLU A 179 11.04 -12.27 -14.99
CA GLU A 179 12.10 -11.47 -15.60
C GLU A 179 12.26 -10.12 -14.89
N VAL A 180 11.15 -9.39 -14.70
CA VAL A 180 11.17 -8.08 -14.03
C VAL A 180 11.50 -8.22 -12.55
N LYS A 181 10.97 -9.25 -11.85
CA LYS A 181 11.33 -9.54 -10.47
C LYS A 181 12.83 -9.75 -10.30
N ASN A 182 13.42 -10.61 -11.14
CA ASN A 182 14.87 -10.87 -11.13
C ASN A 182 15.68 -9.63 -11.49
N GLY A 183 15.18 -8.77 -12.37
CA GLY A 183 15.81 -7.48 -12.67
C GLY A 183 15.89 -6.58 -11.45
N LEU A 184 14.78 -6.38 -10.75
CA LEU A 184 14.72 -5.56 -9.53
C LEU A 184 15.64 -6.10 -8.43
N LEU A 185 15.71 -7.43 -8.24
CA LEU A 185 16.61 -8.06 -7.25
C LEU A 185 18.10 -7.89 -7.54
N LYS A 186 18.50 -7.56 -8.77
CA LYS A 186 19.91 -7.21 -9.07
C LYS A 186 20.32 -5.88 -8.46
N HIS A 187 19.39 -4.94 -8.32
CA HIS A 187 19.65 -3.62 -7.74
C HIS A 187 19.64 -3.64 -6.22
N HIS A 188 18.78 -4.45 -5.61
CA HIS A 188 18.67 -4.54 -4.15
C HIS A 188 17.99 -5.85 -3.71
N ASP A 189 18.50 -6.47 -2.64
CA ASP A 189 17.88 -7.64 -2.03
C ASP A 189 16.67 -7.22 -1.20
N MET A 190 15.46 -7.58 -1.66
CA MET A 190 14.20 -7.22 -1.04
C MET A 190 13.17 -8.34 -1.25
N LYS A 191 12.13 -8.37 -0.43
CA LYS A 191 11.01 -9.29 -0.63
C LYS A 191 10.12 -8.82 -1.78
N LEU A 192 9.87 -9.70 -2.75
CA LEU A 192 8.92 -9.46 -3.84
C LEU A 192 7.69 -10.33 -3.60
N MET A 193 6.58 -9.70 -3.24
CA MET A 193 5.33 -10.36 -2.88
C MET A 193 4.30 -10.16 -3.98
N ASP A 194 3.88 -11.26 -4.59
CA ASP A 194 2.85 -11.24 -5.64
C ASP A 194 1.59 -11.91 -5.09
N THR A 195 0.55 -11.13 -4.90
CA THR A 195 -0.70 -11.62 -4.31
C THR A 195 -1.78 -11.68 -5.38
N MET A 196 -2.40 -12.85 -5.53
CA MET A 196 -3.55 -13.02 -6.42
C MET A 196 -4.83 -12.88 -5.61
N GLY A 197 -5.65 -11.88 -5.95
CA GLY A 197 -6.92 -11.63 -5.29
C GLY A 197 -7.87 -10.85 -6.19
N SER A 198 -9.16 -11.03 -5.96
CA SER A 198 -10.19 -10.16 -6.53
C SER A 198 -10.89 -9.37 -5.43
N THR A 199 -11.53 -8.26 -5.81
CA THR A 199 -12.31 -7.47 -4.84
C THR A 199 -13.51 -8.26 -4.31
N GLU A 200 -13.98 -9.26 -5.03
CA GLU A 200 -15.10 -10.12 -4.63
C GLU A 200 -14.72 -11.23 -3.65
N GLY A 201 -13.46 -11.44 -3.38
CA GLY A 201 -12.94 -12.44 -2.46
C GLY A 201 -12.00 -13.45 -3.13
N GLY A 202 -11.30 -14.20 -2.29
CA GLY A 202 -10.27 -15.16 -2.68
C GLY A 202 -8.90 -14.52 -2.80
N ILE A 203 -8.00 -14.89 -1.89
CA ILE A 203 -6.60 -14.53 -1.97
C ILE A 203 -5.80 -15.82 -1.99
N GLY A 204 -5.04 -15.99 -3.07
CA GLY A 204 -3.95 -16.95 -3.16
C GLY A 204 -2.62 -16.19 -3.18
N SER A 205 -1.64 -16.69 -2.52
CA SER A 205 -0.25 -16.23 -2.57
C SER A 205 0.65 -17.35 -3.02
#